data_bd8435b091a14fdc35f7168d4dfcec8b
#
_entry.id   bd8435b091a14fdc35f7168d4dfcec8b
#
_cell.length_a   1.000
_cell.length_b   1.000
_cell.length_c   1.000
_cell.angle_alpha   90.00
_cell.angle_beta   90.00
_cell.angle_gamma   90.00
#
_symmetry.space_group_name_H-M   'P 1'
#
loop_
_entity.id
_entity.type
_entity.pdbx_description
1 polymer ?
#
loop_
_entity_poly.entity_id
_entity_poly.type
_entity_poly.pdbx_seq_one_letter_code
_entity_poly.pdbx_strand_id
1 'polypeptide(L)'
;MVQFEEKVYGQSKARLEQLFDTATFVELGAYTKRAGDGADFEGVLCGYGAIGGKLAFAFSQDSSRAKGSFSERHYKKIANLYSLAVKNGAPIIGIFDSAGAVVYDGAEALAAYGKFMRCVSGASGIVPQIAIIDGVCGGSSAVVASMFDVTLTLKDVSKLFVN
;
A
#
# COMPACT_ATOMS: atom_id res chain seq x y z
N MET A 1 16.99 -28.11 -0.10
CA MET A 1 16.64 -27.22 1.00
C MET A 1 16.52 -25.82 0.41
N VAL A 2 15.31 -25.28 0.25
CA VAL A 2 15.13 -23.93 -0.31
C VAL A 2 15.51 -22.96 0.78
N GLN A 3 16.62 -22.20 0.61
CA GLN A 3 16.94 -21.09 1.49
C GLN A 3 15.94 -19.96 1.15
N PHE A 4 15.04 -19.68 2.08
CA PHE A 4 14.23 -18.47 1.99
C PHE A 4 15.14 -17.29 2.33
N GLU A 5 15.31 -16.37 1.38
CA GLU A 5 15.96 -15.08 1.66
C GLU A 5 15.19 -14.38 2.75
N GLU A 6 15.88 -13.96 3.81
CA GLU A 6 15.27 -13.20 4.89
C GLU A 6 14.85 -11.83 4.37
N LYS A 7 13.55 -11.56 4.43
CA LYS A 7 12.99 -10.30 3.96
C LYS A 7 13.31 -9.19 4.95
N VAL A 8 14.16 -8.27 4.54
CA VAL A 8 14.41 -7.04 5.31
C VAL A 8 13.22 -6.10 5.11
N TYR A 9 12.53 -5.75 6.18
CA TYR A 9 11.43 -4.81 6.19
C TYR A 9 11.94 -3.41 6.54
N GLY A 10 11.43 -2.39 5.83
CA GLY A 10 11.58 -0.99 6.21
C GLY A 10 10.56 -0.59 7.29
N GLN A 11 10.21 0.68 7.32
CA GLN A 11 9.23 1.20 8.30
C GLN A 11 7.80 0.66 8.07
N SER A 12 7.50 0.15 6.87
CA SER A 12 6.19 -0.37 6.49
C SER A 12 5.67 -1.47 7.42
N LYS A 13 6.54 -2.36 7.88
CA LYS A 13 6.16 -3.43 8.82
C LYS A 13 5.82 -2.88 10.19
N ALA A 14 6.67 -2.01 10.74
CA ALA A 14 6.43 -1.40 12.04
C ALA A 14 5.12 -0.59 12.06
N ARG A 15 4.81 0.13 10.99
CA ARG A 15 3.55 0.86 10.82
C ARG A 15 2.32 -0.05 10.90
N LEU A 16 2.37 -1.21 10.22
CA LEU A 16 1.27 -2.17 10.24
C LEU A 16 1.17 -2.91 11.58
N GLU A 17 2.29 -3.27 12.21
CA GLU A 17 2.29 -3.87 13.54
C GLU A 17 1.77 -2.93 14.64
N GLN A 18 1.95 -1.61 14.46
CA GLN A 18 1.37 -0.60 15.36
C GLN A 18 -0.13 -0.35 15.09
N LEU A 19 -0.56 -0.54 13.84
CA LEU A 19 -1.95 -0.35 13.44
C LEU A 19 -2.85 -1.48 13.94
N PHE A 20 -2.37 -2.72 13.87
CA PHE A 20 -3.14 -3.90 14.22
C PHE A 20 -2.96 -4.32 15.68
N ASP A 21 -3.93 -5.01 16.21
CA ASP A 21 -3.85 -5.65 17.52
C ASP A 21 -2.66 -6.63 17.56
N THR A 22 -2.00 -6.74 18.71
CA THR A 22 -0.77 -7.52 18.89
C THR A 22 -0.91 -8.93 18.32
N ALA A 23 0.08 -9.34 17.50
CA ALA A 23 0.19 -10.66 16.89
C ALA A 23 -0.97 -11.08 15.95
N THR A 24 -1.78 -10.13 15.47
CA THR A 24 -2.89 -10.45 14.53
C THR A 24 -2.53 -10.19 13.08
N PHE A 25 -1.45 -9.46 12.79
CA PHE A 25 -1.06 -9.11 11.42
C PHE A 25 -0.61 -10.33 10.62
N VAL A 26 -1.23 -10.52 9.45
CA VAL A 26 -0.86 -11.55 8.45
C VAL A 26 -0.54 -10.88 7.13
N GLU A 27 0.69 -11.08 6.64
CA GLU A 27 1.13 -10.50 5.36
C GLU A 27 0.57 -11.26 4.17
N LEU A 28 0.12 -10.52 3.16
CA LEU A 28 -0.32 -11.00 1.85
C LEU A 28 0.76 -10.75 0.80
N GLY A 29 1.09 -11.76 -0.01
CA GLY A 29 2.05 -11.62 -1.10
C GLY A 29 3.47 -11.30 -0.63
N ALA A 30 3.93 -11.92 0.47
CA ALA A 30 5.22 -11.66 1.10
C ALA A 30 6.43 -11.79 0.17
N TYR A 31 6.36 -12.72 -0.79
CA TYR A 31 7.46 -13.04 -1.71
C TYR A 31 7.36 -12.37 -3.09
N THR A 32 6.52 -11.36 -3.24
CA THR A 32 6.43 -10.60 -4.50
C THR A 32 7.67 -9.73 -4.66
N LYS A 33 8.49 -10.01 -5.67
CA LYS A 33 9.69 -9.24 -6.02
C LYS A 33 9.36 -8.19 -7.09
N ARG A 34 10.16 -7.12 -7.16
CA ARG A 34 10.12 -6.12 -8.26
C ARG A 34 10.53 -6.77 -9.59
N ALA A 35 10.23 -6.09 -10.71
CA ALA A 35 10.78 -6.47 -12.01
C ALA A 35 12.26 -6.06 -12.10
N GLY A 36 13.10 -6.93 -12.70
CA GLY A 36 14.52 -6.70 -12.92
C GLY A 36 15.41 -7.79 -12.33
N ASP A 37 16.64 -7.87 -12.80
CA ASP A 37 17.64 -8.83 -12.33
C ASP A 37 18.12 -8.44 -10.92
N GLY A 38 18.19 -9.44 -10.03
CA GLY A 38 18.56 -9.24 -8.62
C GLY A 38 17.51 -8.45 -7.83
N ALA A 39 16.27 -8.47 -8.29
CA ALA A 39 15.22 -7.62 -7.78
C ALA A 39 14.89 -7.86 -6.32
N ASP A 40 14.90 -6.77 -5.59
CA ASP A 40 14.42 -6.66 -4.24
C ASP A 40 12.90 -6.91 -4.14
N PHE A 41 12.39 -7.12 -2.93
CA PHE A 41 10.95 -7.24 -2.71
C PHE A 41 10.23 -5.94 -3.10
N GLU A 42 8.95 -6.07 -3.49
CA GLU A 42 8.13 -4.92 -3.87
C GLU A 42 7.98 -3.93 -2.70
N GLY A 43 8.03 -2.63 -2.99
CA GLY A 43 7.99 -1.51 -2.04
C GLY A 43 6.62 -1.26 -1.41
N VAL A 44 5.81 -2.31 -1.21
CA VAL A 44 4.56 -2.25 -0.48
C VAL A 44 4.35 -3.51 0.36
N LEU A 45 3.97 -3.32 1.59
CA LEU A 45 3.51 -4.37 2.49
C LEU A 45 1.99 -4.36 2.52
N CYS A 46 1.37 -5.50 2.23
CA CYS A 46 -0.08 -5.67 2.26
C CYS A 46 -0.43 -6.79 3.24
N GLY A 47 -1.53 -6.65 3.95
CA GLY A 47 -1.97 -7.69 4.86
C GLY A 47 -3.30 -7.38 5.51
N TYR A 48 -3.66 -8.21 6.46
CA TYR A 48 -4.86 -8.05 7.27
C TYR A 48 -4.56 -8.39 8.72
N GLY A 49 -5.43 -7.96 9.61
CA GLY A 49 -5.35 -8.24 11.03
C GLY A 49 -6.60 -7.75 11.74
N ALA A 50 -6.57 -7.74 13.06
CA ALA A 50 -7.63 -7.18 13.88
C ALA A 50 -7.28 -5.74 14.32
N ILE A 51 -8.29 -4.88 14.39
CA ILE A 51 -8.22 -3.57 15.05
C ILE A 51 -9.40 -3.50 16.02
N GLY A 52 -9.11 -3.50 17.32
CA GLY A 52 -10.13 -3.61 18.35
C GLY A 52 -10.96 -4.90 18.20
N GLY A 53 -10.34 -6.00 17.85
CA GLY A 53 -10.96 -7.30 17.62
C GLY A 53 -11.76 -7.44 16.31
N LYS A 54 -11.77 -6.43 15.43
CA LYS A 54 -12.50 -6.45 14.16
C LYS A 54 -11.54 -6.56 12.98
N LEU A 55 -11.91 -7.39 11.99
CA LEU A 55 -11.11 -7.58 10.78
C LEU A 55 -10.92 -6.26 10.01
N ALA A 56 -9.69 -5.96 9.65
CA ALA A 56 -9.34 -4.86 8.76
C ALA A 56 -8.22 -5.29 7.79
N PHE A 57 -8.17 -4.67 6.64
CA PHE A 57 -7.12 -4.84 5.64
C PHE A 57 -6.31 -3.57 5.54
N ALA A 58 -4.99 -3.70 5.42
CA ALA A 58 -4.13 -2.53 5.27
C ALA A 58 -2.96 -2.78 4.32
N PHE A 59 -2.52 -1.71 3.66
CA PHE A 59 -1.24 -1.67 2.98
C PHE A 59 -0.40 -0.50 3.48
N SER A 60 0.92 -0.68 3.47
CA SER A 60 1.88 0.37 3.80
C SER A 60 2.97 0.42 2.74
N GLN A 61 3.16 1.58 2.14
CA GLN A 61 4.26 1.82 1.21
C GLN A 61 5.57 1.98 1.97
N ASP A 62 6.66 1.50 1.35
CA ASP A 62 7.99 1.49 1.94
C ASP A 62 8.93 2.38 1.13
N SER A 63 9.14 3.60 1.61
CA SER A 63 10.04 4.57 0.96
C SER A 63 11.51 4.15 0.98
N SER A 64 11.91 3.21 1.84
CA SER A 64 13.27 2.66 1.83
C SER A 64 13.57 1.83 0.57
N ARG A 65 12.51 1.36 -0.13
CA ARG A 65 12.59 0.59 -1.36
C ARG A 65 12.16 1.42 -2.55
N ALA A 66 13.12 1.80 -3.40
CA ALA A 66 12.90 2.64 -4.57
C ALA A 66 11.99 3.86 -4.28
N LYS A 67 12.14 4.48 -3.09
CA LYS A 67 11.34 5.61 -2.59
C LYS A 67 9.83 5.33 -2.59
N GLY A 68 9.42 4.07 -2.37
CA GLY A 68 8.02 3.66 -2.39
C GLY A 68 7.35 3.79 -3.76
N SER A 69 8.12 3.88 -4.84
CA SER A 69 7.57 4.17 -6.16
C SER A 69 6.66 3.05 -6.68
N PHE A 70 5.55 3.46 -7.31
CA PHE A 70 4.44 2.62 -7.70
C PHE A 70 4.69 1.92 -9.04
N SER A 71 4.57 0.59 -9.06
CA SER A 71 4.73 -0.29 -10.23
C SER A 71 3.45 -1.10 -10.48
N GLU A 72 3.39 -1.82 -11.60
CA GLU A 72 2.30 -2.79 -11.87
C GLU A 72 2.24 -3.91 -10.81
N ARG A 73 3.39 -4.36 -10.29
CA ARG A 73 3.44 -5.40 -9.24
C ARG A 73 2.98 -4.85 -7.89
N HIS A 74 3.33 -3.61 -7.59
CA HIS A 74 2.84 -2.87 -6.44
C HIS A 74 1.30 -2.82 -6.47
N TYR A 75 0.73 -2.40 -7.61
CA TYR A 75 -0.71 -2.42 -7.84
C TYR A 75 -1.32 -3.81 -7.61
N LYS A 76 -0.74 -4.89 -8.17
CA LYS A 76 -1.29 -6.24 -8.04
C LYS A 76 -1.41 -6.71 -6.59
N LYS A 77 -0.45 -6.36 -5.73
CA LYS A 77 -0.55 -6.64 -4.29
C LYS A 77 -1.73 -5.92 -3.65
N ILE A 78 -1.89 -4.63 -3.95
CA ILE A 78 -2.99 -3.82 -3.44
C ILE A 78 -4.34 -4.31 -4.00
N ALA A 79 -4.42 -4.64 -5.29
CA ALA A 79 -5.64 -5.16 -5.91
C ALA A 79 -6.13 -6.47 -5.27
N ASN A 80 -5.20 -7.38 -4.93
CA ASN A 80 -5.53 -8.60 -4.21
C ASN A 80 -6.10 -8.29 -2.82
N LEU A 81 -5.49 -7.35 -2.09
CA LEU A 81 -5.99 -6.87 -0.80
C LEU A 81 -7.41 -6.30 -0.93
N TYR A 82 -7.65 -5.42 -1.92
CA TYR A 82 -8.98 -4.85 -2.19
C TYR A 82 -10.03 -5.93 -2.45
N SER A 83 -9.69 -6.92 -3.28
CA SER A 83 -10.58 -8.05 -3.58
C SER A 83 -10.99 -8.82 -2.32
N LEU A 84 -10.05 -9.05 -1.42
CA LEU A 84 -10.32 -9.75 -0.16
C LEU A 84 -11.13 -8.87 0.80
N ALA A 85 -10.78 -7.60 0.94
CA ALA A 85 -11.46 -6.66 1.83
C ALA A 85 -12.94 -6.48 1.44
N VAL A 86 -13.21 -6.26 0.16
CA VAL A 86 -14.59 -6.12 -0.37
C VAL A 86 -15.40 -7.40 -0.16
N LYS A 87 -14.81 -8.59 -0.39
CA LYS A 87 -15.49 -9.88 -0.16
C LYS A 87 -15.86 -10.09 1.31
N ASN A 88 -15.07 -9.57 2.24
CA ASN A 88 -15.29 -9.71 3.67
C ASN A 88 -16.07 -8.54 4.27
N GLY A 89 -16.38 -7.49 3.51
CA GLY A 89 -17.02 -6.28 4.02
C GLY A 89 -16.18 -5.53 5.05
N ALA A 90 -14.85 -5.66 4.98
CA ALA A 90 -13.93 -5.12 5.98
C ALA A 90 -13.27 -3.82 5.49
N PRO A 91 -12.98 -2.86 6.39
CA PRO A 91 -12.35 -1.60 6.04
C PRO A 91 -10.95 -1.77 5.46
N ILE A 92 -10.54 -0.81 4.63
CA ILE A 92 -9.22 -0.72 4.01
C ILE A 92 -8.48 0.50 4.54
N ILE A 93 -7.26 0.30 5.04
CA ILE A 93 -6.38 1.38 5.49
C ILE A 93 -5.16 1.41 4.56
N GLY A 94 -4.93 2.56 3.91
CA GLY A 94 -3.74 2.80 3.10
C GLY A 94 -2.77 3.73 3.79
N ILE A 95 -1.54 3.28 4.07
CA ILE A 95 -0.46 4.13 4.58
C ILE A 95 0.44 4.50 3.41
N PHE A 96 0.39 5.78 3.03
CA PHE A 96 1.08 6.32 1.87
C PHE A 96 2.43 6.92 2.25
N ASP A 97 3.47 6.45 1.58
CA ASP A 97 4.84 6.96 1.64
C ASP A 97 5.54 6.64 0.31
N SER A 98 5.25 7.44 -0.72
CA SER A 98 5.65 7.18 -2.10
C SER A 98 6.03 8.46 -2.83
N ALA A 99 7.16 8.42 -3.51
CA ALA A 99 7.60 9.50 -4.41
C ALA A 99 6.82 9.55 -5.75
N GLY A 100 5.87 8.65 -5.97
CA GLY A 100 5.06 8.58 -7.20
C GLY A 100 5.36 7.37 -8.08
N ALA A 101 5.19 7.51 -9.40
CA ALA A 101 5.35 6.44 -10.36
C ALA A 101 6.81 6.00 -10.54
N VAL A 102 7.04 4.73 -10.86
CA VAL A 102 8.34 4.26 -11.35
C VAL A 102 8.59 4.86 -12.73
N VAL A 103 9.60 5.73 -12.84
CA VAL A 103 9.88 6.49 -14.08
C VAL A 103 10.24 5.56 -15.24
N TYR A 104 10.96 4.48 -14.97
CA TYR A 104 11.41 3.54 -16.01
C TYR A 104 10.29 2.65 -16.56
N ASP A 105 9.17 2.47 -15.83
CA ASP A 105 8.02 1.70 -16.27
C ASP A 105 7.08 2.51 -17.19
N GLY A 106 7.33 3.81 -17.35
CA GLY A 106 6.63 4.67 -18.30
C GLY A 106 5.10 4.54 -18.26
N ALA A 107 4.51 4.16 -19.39
CA ALA A 107 3.06 4.01 -19.54
C ALA A 107 2.46 2.90 -18.64
N GLU A 108 3.24 1.86 -18.29
CA GLU A 108 2.76 0.77 -17.43
C GLU A 108 2.52 1.24 -16.00
N ALA A 109 3.41 2.09 -15.47
CA ALA A 109 3.20 2.67 -14.14
C ALA A 109 1.97 3.59 -14.10
N LEU A 110 1.75 4.37 -15.17
CA LEU A 110 0.56 5.22 -15.29
C LEU A 110 -0.72 4.37 -15.38
N ALA A 111 -0.70 3.30 -16.17
CA ALA A 111 -1.80 2.35 -16.25
C ALA A 111 -2.08 1.67 -14.91
N ALA A 112 -1.04 1.34 -14.13
CA ALA A 112 -1.17 0.77 -12.79
C ALA A 112 -1.90 1.74 -11.83
N TYR A 113 -1.59 3.04 -11.88
CA TYR A 113 -2.34 4.05 -11.12
C TYR A 113 -3.81 4.13 -11.53
N GLY A 114 -4.11 4.13 -12.84
CA GLY A 114 -5.49 4.11 -13.33
C GLY A 114 -6.27 2.90 -12.83
N LYS A 115 -5.64 1.72 -12.81
CA LYS A 115 -6.22 0.50 -12.24
C LYS A 115 -6.42 0.62 -10.72
N PHE A 116 -5.50 1.26 -10.00
CA PHE A 116 -5.63 1.51 -8.57
C PHE A 116 -6.79 2.48 -8.27
N MET A 117 -6.89 3.58 -8.99
CA MET A 117 -8.04 4.50 -8.90
C MET A 117 -9.37 3.77 -9.11
N ARG A 118 -9.40 2.83 -10.07
CA ARG A 118 -10.58 1.98 -10.30
C ARG A 118 -10.89 1.06 -9.11
N CYS A 119 -9.88 0.50 -8.43
CA CYS A 119 -10.10 -0.29 -7.21
C CYS A 119 -10.71 0.56 -6.09
N VAL A 120 -10.16 1.76 -5.86
CA VAL A 120 -10.64 2.70 -4.84
C VAL A 120 -12.07 3.13 -5.15
N SER A 121 -12.34 3.58 -6.38
CA SER A 121 -13.68 3.98 -6.81
C SER A 121 -14.69 2.82 -6.73
N GLY A 122 -14.30 1.60 -7.11
CA GLY A 122 -15.16 0.42 -7.06
C GLY A 122 -15.47 -0.07 -5.65
N ALA A 123 -14.65 0.26 -4.65
CA ALA A 123 -14.86 -0.07 -3.25
C ALA A 123 -15.62 1.04 -2.48
N SER A 124 -15.73 2.23 -3.08
CA SER A 124 -16.42 3.39 -2.48
C SER A 124 -17.90 3.06 -2.24
N GLY A 125 -18.37 3.34 -1.02
CA GLY A 125 -19.72 3.02 -0.58
C GLY A 125 -19.97 1.53 -0.24
N ILE A 126 -18.96 0.65 -0.46
CA ILE A 126 -19.05 -0.78 -0.13
C ILE A 126 -18.30 -1.07 1.18
N VAL A 127 -17.06 -0.59 1.28
CA VAL A 127 -16.24 -0.71 2.49
C VAL A 127 -15.61 0.64 2.84
N PRO A 128 -15.43 0.98 4.13
CA PRO A 128 -14.73 2.19 4.53
C PRO A 128 -13.28 2.18 4.06
N GLN A 129 -12.81 3.32 3.54
CA GLN A 129 -11.44 3.51 3.05
C GLN A 129 -10.78 4.68 3.77
N ILE A 130 -9.66 4.43 4.45
CA ILE A 130 -8.93 5.43 5.23
C ILE A 130 -7.52 5.55 4.66
N ALA A 131 -7.13 6.74 4.23
CA ALA A 131 -5.75 7.06 3.83
C ALA A 131 -5.01 7.71 5.01
N ILE A 132 -3.80 7.24 5.27
CA ILE A 132 -2.87 7.85 6.24
C ILE A 132 -1.63 8.27 5.45
N ILE A 133 -1.31 9.54 5.45
CA ILE A 133 -0.10 10.04 4.80
C ILE A 133 1.02 10.08 5.85
N ASP A 134 1.92 9.10 5.78
CA ASP A 134 3.06 9.00 6.70
C ASP A 134 4.39 9.07 5.94
N GLY A 135 4.64 10.25 5.39
CA GLY A 135 5.80 10.55 4.57
C GLY A 135 5.44 11.35 3.33
N VAL A 136 6.04 11.01 2.21
CA VAL A 136 5.79 11.66 0.91
C VAL A 136 4.59 11.01 0.22
N CYS A 137 3.69 11.83 -0.30
CA CYS A 137 2.58 11.37 -1.15
C CYS A 137 2.45 12.35 -2.32
N GLY A 138 3.16 12.05 -3.41
CA GLY A 138 3.28 12.94 -4.57
C GLY A 138 2.55 12.44 -5.81
N GLY A 139 2.16 13.37 -6.69
CA GLY A 139 1.60 13.09 -7.99
C GLY A 139 0.32 12.24 -7.94
N SER A 140 0.29 11.16 -8.72
CA SER A 140 -0.88 10.26 -8.79
C SER A 140 -1.22 9.58 -7.45
N SER A 141 -0.24 9.39 -6.55
CA SER A 141 -0.50 8.88 -5.20
C SER A 141 -1.38 9.83 -4.39
N ALA A 142 -1.14 11.16 -4.52
CA ALA A 142 -1.95 12.17 -3.84
C ALA A 142 -3.40 12.17 -4.36
N VAL A 143 -3.58 12.01 -5.68
CA VAL A 143 -4.91 11.89 -6.28
C VAL A 143 -5.63 10.65 -5.74
N VAL A 144 -4.96 9.49 -5.71
CA VAL A 144 -5.55 8.27 -5.16
C VAL A 144 -5.91 8.44 -3.69
N ALA A 145 -5.02 8.99 -2.86
CA ALA A 145 -5.28 9.21 -1.44
C ALA A 145 -6.50 10.11 -1.21
N SER A 146 -6.71 11.13 -2.07
CA SER A 146 -7.87 12.02 -2.00
C SER A 146 -9.20 11.36 -2.37
N MET A 147 -9.17 10.17 -3.00
CA MET A 147 -10.37 9.39 -3.33
C MET A 147 -10.87 8.51 -2.18
N PHE A 148 -10.11 8.39 -1.10
CA PHE A 148 -10.51 7.67 0.11
C PHE A 148 -11.57 8.44 0.88
N ASP A 149 -12.36 7.75 1.72
CA ASP A 149 -13.44 8.39 2.49
C ASP A 149 -12.89 9.35 3.56
N VAL A 150 -11.71 9.02 4.12
CA VAL A 150 -11.02 9.84 5.12
C VAL A 150 -9.53 9.87 4.79
N THR A 151 -8.93 11.06 4.82
CA THR A 151 -7.48 11.24 4.68
C THR A 151 -6.91 11.87 5.94
N LEU A 152 -5.99 11.18 6.57
CA LEU A 152 -5.27 11.62 7.77
C LEU A 152 -3.84 12.00 7.42
N THR A 153 -3.36 13.08 7.99
CA THR A 153 -1.98 13.56 7.80
C THR A 153 -1.30 13.70 9.16
N LEU A 154 0.00 13.40 9.21
CA LEU A 154 0.83 13.60 10.39
C LEU A 154 1.48 14.98 10.32
N LYS A 155 1.31 15.78 11.37
CA LYS A 155 1.93 17.09 11.48
C LYS A 155 3.45 16.99 11.33
N ASP A 156 4.02 17.90 10.55
CA ASP A 156 5.46 18.04 10.29
C ASP A 156 6.13 16.82 9.58
N VAL A 157 5.37 15.76 9.24
CA VAL A 157 5.86 14.56 8.55
C VAL A 157 5.28 14.46 7.14
N SER A 158 3.95 14.61 7.01
CA SER A 158 3.26 14.41 5.74
C SER A 158 3.59 15.48 4.72
N LYS A 159 3.89 15.04 3.49
CA LYS A 159 4.08 15.91 2.32
C LYS A 159 3.11 15.44 1.23
N LEU A 160 1.99 16.14 1.09
CA LEU A 160 0.96 15.82 0.10
C LEU A 160 0.96 16.90 -0.99
N PHE A 161 1.21 16.51 -2.24
CA PHE A 161 1.27 17.44 -3.37
C PHE A 161 1.01 16.71 -4.70
N VAL A 162 0.51 17.43 -5.69
CA VAL A 162 0.26 16.88 -7.04
C VAL A 162 1.43 17.15 -7.99
N ASN A 163 2.14 18.28 -7.84
CA ASN A 163 3.31 18.68 -8.64
C ASN A 163 4.50 18.99 -7.75
#